data_a44e0ff2cca1fa11574702beb0e69d09
#
_entry.id   a44e0ff2cca1fa11574702beb0e69d09
#
_cell.length_a   1.000
_cell.length_b   1.000
_cell.length_c   1.000
_cell.angle_alpha   90.00
_cell.angle_beta   90.00
_cell.angle_gamma   90.00
#
_symmetry.space_group_name_H-M   'P 1'
#
loop_
_entity.id
_entity.type
_entity.pdbx_description
1 polymer ?
#
loop_
_entity_poly.entity_id
_entity_poly.type
_entity_poly.pdbx_seq_one_letter_code
_entity_poly.pdbx_strand_id
1 'polypeptide(L)'
;SRMTDPHDIDGMLFADGGGAAILERIESPADAPVGVLSHVTVSDCVNEADHLKMGDSLKPDIEGQYIRMYGKGVFRYAVSKVPVAMNECLEKAGLKLEDVNKFVMHQANMKMNKIIIKRLYELNGYQDYPEGMMPLVVHKLGNSSAATVPTVLDLIMKGAMDGQSIQKG
;
A
#
# COMPACT_ATOMS: atom_id res chain seq x y z
N SER A 1 3.42 13.19 14.07
CA SER A 1 2.00 13.53 13.93
C SER A 1 1.36 13.79 15.29
N ARG A 2 0.44 14.75 15.39
CA ARG A 2 -0.36 14.98 16.62
C ARG A 2 -1.36 13.84 16.89
N MET A 3 -1.55 12.95 15.95
CA MET A 3 -2.46 11.79 16.06
C MET A 3 -1.76 10.53 16.56
N THR A 4 -0.44 10.54 16.74
CA THR A 4 0.31 9.39 17.25
C THR A 4 0.63 9.59 18.74
N ASP A 5 0.36 8.55 19.53
CA ASP A 5 0.74 8.51 20.94
C ASP A 5 2.27 8.32 21.05
N PRO A 6 3.02 9.24 21.68
CA PRO A 6 4.47 9.11 21.83
C PRO A 6 4.89 7.94 22.73
N HIS A 7 3.94 7.30 23.41
CA HIS A 7 4.17 6.15 24.27
C HIS A 7 3.77 4.82 23.63
N ASP A 8 3.25 4.86 22.38
CA ASP A 8 2.89 3.67 21.60
C ASP A 8 3.97 3.38 20.56
N ILE A 9 4.65 2.24 20.70
CA ILE A 9 5.72 1.83 19.79
C ILE A 9 5.20 1.61 18.36
N ASP A 10 3.96 1.15 18.21
CA ASP A 10 3.34 0.97 16.89
C ASP A 10 3.07 2.32 16.20
N GLY A 11 2.89 3.39 16.98
CA GLY A 11 2.75 4.76 16.50
C GLY A 11 4.00 5.34 15.84
N MET A 12 5.18 4.79 16.12
CA MET A 12 6.46 5.27 15.55
C MET A 12 6.59 5.04 14.04
N LEU A 13 5.75 4.18 13.46
CA LEU A 13 5.74 3.92 12.02
C LEU A 13 5.12 5.07 11.22
N PHE A 14 4.22 5.85 11.84
CA PHE A 14 3.46 6.87 11.14
C PHE A 14 4.26 8.16 10.90
N ALA A 15 4.06 8.73 9.73
CA ALA A 15 4.60 10.02 9.32
C ALA A 15 3.48 10.91 8.77
N ASP A 16 3.76 12.20 8.66
CA ASP A 16 2.85 13.15 8.03
C ASP A 16 3.12 13.22 6.53
N GLY A 17 2.07 13.38 5.73
CA GLY A 17 2.18 13.51 4.29
C GLY A 17 0.86 13.88 3.64
N GLY A 18 0.94 14.45 2.45
CA GLY A 18 -0.21 14.76 1.61
C GLY A 18 0.08 14.35 0.18
N GLY A 19 -0.95 13.92 -0.53
CA GLY A 19 -0.86 13.58 -1.94
C GLY A 19 -2.18 13.88 -2.64
N ALA A 20 -2.09 14.31 -3.90
CA ALA A 20 -3.25 14.58 -4.74
C ALA A 20 -2.99 14.03 -6.15
N ALA A 21 -4.04 13.56 -6.79
CA ALA A 21 -4.03 13.17 -8.19
C ALA A 21 -5.24 13.77 -8.89
N ILE A 22 -5.03 14.23 -10.11
CA ILE A 22 -6.11 14.70 -10.99
C ILE A 22 -6.42 13.54 -11.93
N LEU A 23 -7.68 13.09 -11.93
CA LEU A 23 -8.19 12.09 -12.84
C LEU A 23 -9.01 12.77 -13.94
N GLU A 24 -8.69 12.47 -15.18
CA GLU A 24 -9.38 12.98 -16.34
C GLU A 24 -10.00 11.82 -17.13
N ARG A 25 -11.22 12.00 -17.61
CA ARG A 25 -11.82 11.06 -18.56
C ARG A 25 -11.15 11.25 -19.92
N ILE A 26 -10.56 10.20 -20.42
CA ILE A 26 -10.01 10.16 -21.77
C ILE A 26 -10.72 9.10 -22.60
N GLU A 27 -10.73 9.29 -23.92
CA GLU A 27 -11.09 8.22 -24.86
C GLU A 27 -9.86 7.41 -25.17
N SER A 28 -9.95 6.08 -25.06
CA SER A 28 -8.89 5.16 -25.44
C SER A 28 -9.43 4.08 -26.37
N PRO A 29 -8.63 3.55 -27.32
CA PRO A 29 -9.04 2.44 -28.15
C PRO A 29 -9.47 1.23 -27.30
N ALA A 30 -10.48 0.50 -27.74
CA ALA A 30 -10.98 -0.67 -27.01
C ALA A 30 -9.96 -1.81 -26.93
N ASP A 31 -9.06 -1.90 -27.89
CA ASP A 31 -7.98 -2.87 -28.00
C ASP A 31 -6.68 -2.45 -27.28
N ALA A 32 -6.61 -1.20 -26.83
CA ALA A 32 -5.49 -0.67 -26.07
C ALA A 32 -5.98 0.30 -24.98
N PRO A 33 -6.71 -0.20 -23.95
CA PRO A 33 -7.28 0.65 -22.91
C PRO A 33 -6.19 1.25 -22.03
N VAL A 34 -6.32 2.54 -21.72
CA VAL A 34 -5.39 3.32 -20.88
C VAL A 34 -6.14 3.87 -19.67
N GLY A 35 -5.52 3.84 -18.49
CA GLY A 35 -6.07 4.39 -17.27
C GLY A 35 -6.33 3.32 -16.19
N VAL A 36 -7.36 3.50 -15.38
CA VAL A 36 -7.77 2.51 -14.36
C VAL A 36 -8.53 1.38 -15.04
N LEU A 37 -7.88 0.25 -15.27
CA LEU A 37 -8.44 -0.90 -15.99
C LEU A 37 -9.39 -1.72 -15.13
N SER A 38 -9.09 -1.86 -13.85
CA SER A 38 -9.93 -2.58 -12.89
C SER A 38 -9.70 -2.09 -11.46
N HIS A 39 -10.59 -2.46 -10.56
CA HIS A 39 -10.41 -2.26 -9.13
C HIS A 39 -11.08 -3.38 -8.33
N VAL A 40 -10.55 -3.59 -7.11
CA VAL A 40 -11.11 -4.48 -6.11
C VAL A 40 -11.12 -3.78 -4.76
N THR A 41 -12.22 -3.87 -4.06
CA THR A 41 -12.36 -3.40 -2.69
C THR A 41 -12.88 -4.52 -1.82
N VAL A 42 -12.16 -4.82 -0.74
CA VAL A 42 -12.52 -5.86 0.24
C VAL A 42 -12.69 -5.21 1.60
N SER A 43 -13.75 -5.60 2.32
CA SER A 43 -14.00 -5.13 3.68
C SER A 43 -14.37 -6.31 4.58
N ASP A 44 -13.56 -6.53 5.62
CA ASP A 44 -13.74 -7.58 6.63
C ASP A 44 -13.87 -6.91 8.00
N CYS A 45 -15.10 -6.49 8.37
CA CYS A 45 -15.35 -5.72 9.58
C CYS A 45 -15.85 -6.54 10.78
N VAL A 46 -16.11 -7.83 10.61
CA VAL A 46 -16.77 -8.64 11.67
C VAL A 46 -15.86 -8.83 12.88
N ASN A 47 -14.57 -9.15 12.64
CA ASN A 47 -13.63 -9.44 13.73
C ASN A 47 -12.42 -8.49 13.73
N GLU A 48 -12.18 -7.75 12.66
CA GLU A 48 -10.97 -6.96 12.42
C GLU A 48 -11.20 -5.46 12.51
N ALA A 49 -12.42 -4.99 12.73
CA ALA A 49 -12.77 -3.56 12.76
C ALA A 49 -11.94 -2.76 13.76
N ASP A 50 -11.57 -3.36 14.89
CA ASP A 50 -10.82 -2.72 15.97
C ASP A 50 -9.29 -2.82 15.83
N HIS A 51 -8.78 -3.41 14.76
CA HIS A 51 -7.33 -3.54 14.56
C HIS A 51 -6.64 -2.18 14.32
N LEU A 52 -7.38 -1.20 13.83
CA LEU A 52 -6.93 0.18 13.67
C LEU A 52 -8.08 1.12 14.03
N LYS A 53 -7.91 1.91 15.10
CA LYS A 53 -8.95 2.80 15.62
C LYS A 53 -8.37 4.01 16.32
N MET A 54 -9.21 4.99 16.62
CA MET A 54 -8.89 6.04 17.58
C MET A 54 -9.14 5.55 19.01
N GLY A 55 -8.30 5.94 19.95
CA GLY A 55 -8.43 5.59 21.36
C GLY A 55 -7.55 6.43 22.26
N ASP A 56 -7.70 6.26 23.55
CA ASP A 56 -6.95 7.01 24.57
C ASP A 56 -5.45 6.69 24.54
N SER A 57 -4.63 7.58 25.12
CA SER A 57 -3.21 7.33 25.33
C SER A 57 -2.95 6.04 26.11
N LEU A 58 -1.78 5.43 25.90
CA LEU A 58 -1.27 4.35 26.76
C LEU A 58 -0.96 4.84 28.18
N LYS A 59 -0.82 6.14 28.39
CA LYS A 59 -0.66 6.76 29.70
C LYS A 59 -1.96 7.39 30.17
N PRO A 60 -2.50 6.98 31.35
CA PRO A 60 -3.80 7.43 31.84
C PRO A 60 -3.89 8.94 32.15
N ASP A 61 -2.75 9.58 32.38
CA ASP A 61 -2.61 10.99 32.68
C ASP A 61 -2.50 11.91 31.46
N ILE A 62 -2.51 11.31 30.25
CA ILE A 62 -2.45 12.04 28.99
C ILE A 62 -3.81 12.02 28.31
N GLU A 63 -4.44 13.19 28.23
CA GLU A 63 -5.70 13.36 27.53
C GLU A 63 -5.49 13.42 26.01
N GLY A 64 -6.46 12.90 25.26
CA GLY A 64 -6.49 12.97 23.80
C GLY A 64 -6.88 11.65 23.16
N GLN A 65 -7.14 11.71 21.86
CA GLN A 65 -7.44 10.53 21.03
C GLN A 65 -6.31 10.32 20.04
N TYR A 66 -5.78 9.12 20.03
CA TYR A 66 -4.61 8.74 19.26
C TYR A 66 -4.91 7.54 18.36
N ILE A 67 -4.16 7.39 17.27
CA ILE A 67 -4.21 6.19 16.44
C ILE A 67 -3.70 5.01 17.28
N ARG A 68 -4.56 4.01 17.42
CA ARG A 68 -4.27 2.75 18.11
C ARG A 68 -4.30 1.64 17.09
N MET A 69 -3.22 0.86 17.02
CA MET A 69 -3.09 -0.22 16.06
C MET A 69 -2.72 -1.53 16.75
N TYR A 70 -3.48 -2.58 16.46
CA TYR A 70 -3.07 -3.95 16.77
C TYR A 70 -2.15 -4.46 15.63
N GLY A 71 -0.89 -4.07 15.65
CA GLY A 71 0.06 -4.27 14.56
C GLY A 71 0.18 -5.72 14.09
N LYS A 72 0.14 -6.71 15.01
CA LYS A 72 0.14 -8.14 14.65
C LYS A 72 -1.11 -8.56 13.88
N GLY A 73 -2.28 -8.03 14.24
CA GLY A 73 -3.54 -8.28 13.55
C GLY A 73 -3.53 -7.70 12.15
N VAL A 74 -3.19 -6.41 12.05
CA VAL A 74 -3.04 -5.70 10.76
C VAL A 74 -2.06 -6.42 9.84
N PHE A 75 -0.89 -6.82 10.37
CA PHE A 75 0.12 -7.54 9.59
C PHE A 75 -0.42 -8.86 9.03
N ARG A 76 -1.02 -9.71 9.89
CA ARG A 76 -1.57 -11.00 9.46
C ARG A 76 -2.66 -10.85 8.41
N TYR A 77 -3.56 -9.89 8.63
CA TYR A 77 -4.62 -9.57 7.68
C TYR A 77 -4.05 -9.15 6.33
N ALA A 78 -3.17 -8.15 6.31
CA ALA A 78 -2.59 -7.62 5.09
C ALA A 78 -1.86 -8.70 4.27
N VAL A 79 -0.98 -9.48 4.90
CA VAL A 79 -0.20 -10.50 4.18
C VAL A 79 -1.04 -11.69 3.70
N SER A 80 -2.26 -11.87 4.23
CA SER A 80 -3.17 -12.95 3.78
C SER A 80 -4.17 -12.47 2.73
N LYS A 81 -4.69 -11.25 2.85
CA LYS A 81 -5.81 -10.76 2.03
C LYS A 81 -5.36 -9.94 0.83
N VAL A 82 -4.32 -9.10 1.00
CA VAL A 82 -3.89 -8.21 -0.08
C VAL A 82 -3.41 -8.96 -1.32
N PRO A 83 -2.60 -10.04 -1.23
CA PRO A 83 -2.19 -10.79 -2.42
C PRO A 83 -3.38 -11.37 -3.20
N VAL A 84 -4.40 -11.85 -2.50
CA VAL A 84 -5.62 -12.40 -3.11
C VAL A 84 -6.40 -11.30 -3.84
N ALA A 85 -6.60 -10.15 -3.20
CA ALA A 85 -7.27 -9.00 -3.81
C ALA A 85 -6.49 -8.46 -5.04
N MET A 86 -5.15 -8.45 -4.97
CA MET A 86 -4.32 -8.07 -6.12
C MET A 86 -4.50 -9.04 -7.29
N ASN A 87 -4.50 -10.35 -7.02
CA ASN A 87 -4.72 -11.35 -8.05
C ASN A 87 -6.12 -11.21 -8.69
N GLU A 88 -7.16 -11.05 -7.87
CA GLU A 88 -8.52 -10.78 -8.37
C GLU A 88 -8.57 -9.50 -9.23
N CYS A 89 -7.82 -8.48 -8.87
CA CYS A 89 -7.75 -7.25 -9.66
C CYS A 89 -7.11 -7.48 -11.03
N LEU A 90 -6.04 -8.29 -11.11
CA LEU A 90 -5.42 -8.67 -12.38
C LEU A 90 -6.39 -9.49 -13.24
N GLU A 91 -7.05 -10.49 -12.67
CA GLU A 91 -8.05 -11.30 -13.37
C GLU A 91 -9.18 -10.44 -13.96
N LYS A 92 -9.71 -9.49 -13.19
CA LYS A 92 -10.74 -8.53 -13.66
C LYS A 92 -10.26 -7.63 -14.79
N ALA A 93 -8.97 -7.30 -14.82
CA ALA A 93 -8.38 -6.52 -15.90
C ALA A 93 -8.05 -7.38 -17.14
N GLY A 94 -8.16 -8.71 -17.06
CA GLY A 94 -7.71 -9.63 -18.10
C GLY A 94 -6.18 -9.67 -18.24
N LEU A 95 -5.44 -9.27 -17.21
CA LEU A 95 -3.99 -9.20 -17.18
C LEU A 95 -3.41 -10.39 -16.42
N LYS A 96 -2.17 -10.74 -16.76
CA LYS A 96 -1.34 -11.69 -16.03
C LYS A 96 -0.31 -10.95 -15.18
N LEU A 97 0.30 -11.68 -14.27
CA LEU A 97 1.33 -11.13 -13.40
C LEU A 97 2.56 -10.62 -14.17
N GLU A 98 2.88 -11.26 -15.31
CA GLU A 98 3.98 -10.87 -16.20
C GLU A 98 3.76 -9.54 -16.92
N ASP A 99 2.50 -9.11 -17.05
CA ASP A 99 2.15 -7.82 -17.66
C ASP A 99 2.38 -6.64 -16.71
N VAL A 100 2.63 -6.93 -15.40
CA VAL A 100 2.83 -5.90 -14.37
C VAL A 100 4.26 -5.39 -14.37
N ASN A 101 4.43 -4.11 -14.64
CA ASN A 101 5.76 -3.46 -14.60
C ASN A 101 6.17 -3.00 -13.20
N LYS A 102 5.23 -2.54 -12.36
CA LYS A 102 5.51 -2.01 -11.01
C LYS A 102 4.33 -2.20 -10.07
N PHE A 103 4.65 -2.45 -8.80
CA PHE A 103 3.71 -2.43 -7.70
C PHE A 103 3.91 -1.17 -6.85
N VAL A 104 3.16 -0.13 -7.13
CA VAL A 104 3.16 1.11 -6.32
C VAL A 104 2.22 0.90 -5.14
N MET A 105 2.78 0.45 -4.03
CA MET A 105 2.02 0.02 -2.85
C MET A 105 2.03 1.06 -1.74
N HIS A 106 1.05 0.96 -0.87
CA HIS A 106 1.07 1.62 0.43
C HIS A 106 2.35 1.28 1.20
N GLN A 107 3.05 2.30 1.71
CA GLN A 107 4.33 2.15 2.40
C GLN A 107 4.13 1.87 3.90
N ALA A 108 3.49 0.74 4.23
CA ALA A 108 3.20 0.37 5.61
C ALA A 108 4.47 0.03 6.41
N ASN A 109 5.17 -1.00 6.00
CA ASN A 109 6.54 -1.32 6.38
C ASN A 109 7.18 -2.23 5.34
N MET A 110 8.50 -2.18 5.25
CA MET A 110 9.26 -2.90 4.23
C MET A 110 9.05 -4.43 4.28
N LYS A 111 9.05 -5.01 5.48
CA LYS A 111 8.91 -6.48 5.65
C LYS A 111 7.54 -6.95 5.18
N MET A 112 6.48 -6.24 5.56
CA MET A 112 5.11 -6.58 5.16
C MET A 112 4.94 -6.51 3.66
N ASN A 113 5.40 -5.43 3.03
CA ASN A 113 5.30 -5.24 1.58
C ASN A 113 6.04 -6.34 0.81
N LYS A 114 7.26 -6.71 1.22
CA LYS A 114 8.01 -7.83 0.63
C LYS A 114 7.25 -9.15 0.71
N ILE A 115 6.62 -9.45 1.86
CA ILE A 115 5.86 -10.69 2.04
C ILE A 115 4.59 -10.67 1.17
N ILE A 116 3.90 -9.54 1.06
CA ILE A 116 2.71 -9.41 0.21
C ILE A 116 3.06 -9.73 -1.25
N ILE A 117 4.09 -9.09 -1.80
CA ILE A 117 4.49 -9.33 -3.20
C ILE A 117 4.97 -10.76 -3.39
N LYS A 118 5.79 -11.29 -2.49
CA LYS A 118 6.23 -12.68 -2.58
C LYS A 118 5.04 -13.64 -2.62
N ARG A 119 4.06 -13.47 -1.75
CA ARG A 119 2.85 -14.31 -1.75
C ARG A 119 2.01 -14.16 -3.01
N LEU A 120 1.92 -12.97 -3.59
CA LEU A 120 1.26 -12.77 -4.87
C LEU A 120 1.95 -13.61 -5.97
N TYR A 121 3.27 -13.61 -6.01
CA TYR A 121 4.04 -14.41 -6.95
C TYR A 121 3.88 -15.91 -6.68
N GLU A 122 3.91 -16.35 -5.42
CA GLU A 122 3.66 -17.74 -5.02
C GLU A 122 2.26 -18.22 -5.43
N LEU A 123 1.22 -17.39 -5.30
CA LEU A 123 -0.14 -17.70 -5.77
C LEU A 123 -0.21 -17.93 -7.29
N ASN A 124 0.69 -17.34 -8.04
CA ASN A 124 0.80 -17.49 -9.50
C ASN A 124 1.86 -18.53 -9.93
N GLY A 125 2.38 -19.35 -9.00
CA GLY A 125 3.29 -20.45 -9.29
C GLY A 125 4.78 -20.07 -9.37
N TYR A 126 5.17 -18.85 -8.99
CA TYR A 126 6.55 -18.40 -8.95
C TYR A 126 7.15 -18.59 -7.55
N GLN A 127 8.47 -18.82 -7.49
CA GLN A 127 9.18 -18.96 -6.19
C GLN A 127 9.52 -17.61 -5.55
N ASP A 128 9.77 -16.58 -6.39
CA ASP A 128 10.12 -15.24 -5.94
C ASP A 128 9.73 -14.20 -7.01
N TYR A 129 9.89 -12.92 -6.74
CA TYR A 129 9.58 -11.80 -7.63
C TYR A 129 10.85 -11.10 -8.12
N PRO A 130 10.85 -10.49 -9.33
CA PRO A 130 12.00 -9.77 -9.87
C PRO A 130 12.39 -8.57 -9.01
N GLU A 131 13.68 -8.31 -8.93
CA GLU A 131 14.20 -7.12 -8.24
C GLU A 131 13.67 -5.82 -8.89
N GLY A 132 13.43 -4.80 -8.08
CA GLY A 132 12.96 -3.50 -8.57
C GLY A 132 11.47 -3.41 -8.88
N MET A 133 10.69 -4.50 -8.79
CA MET A 133 9.24 -4.48 -9.02
C MET A 133 8.46 -3.62 -8.04
N MET A 134 8.95 -3.47 -6.82
CA MET A 134 8.27 -2.74 -5.74
C MET A 134 9.16 -1.63 -5.20
N PRO A 135 8.92 -0.38 -5.60
CA PRO A 135 9.64 0.78 -5.06
C PRO A 135 9.36 0.97 -3.56
N LEU A 136 10.40 1.21 -2.78
CA LEU A 136 10.30 1.38 -1.32
C LEU A 136 10.92 2.71 -0.89
N VAL A 137 10.15 3.51 -0.14
CA VAL A 137 10.59 4.78 0.45
C VAL A 137 10.29 4.87 1.95
N VAL A 138 9.65 3.87 2.51
CA VAL A 138 9.23 3.85 3.94
C VAL A 138 10.41 4.06 4.89
N HIS A 139 11.62 3.62 4.54
CA HIS A 139 12.84 3.81 5.32
C HIS A 139 13.34 5.26 5.34
N LYS A 140 12.89 6.11 4.41
CA LYS A 140 13.24 7.54 4.33
C LYS A 140 12.09 8.44 4.76
N LEU A 141 10.86 8.10 4.38
CA LEU A 141 9.70 8.97 4.52
C LEU A 141 8.67 8.48 5.56
N GLY A 142 8.85 7.28 6.09
CA GLY A 142 7.89 6.66 7.01
C GLY A 142 6.57 6.28 6.32
N ASN A 143 5.56 5.97 7.14
CA ASN A 143 4.22 5.61 6.70
C ASN A 143 3.27 6.82 6.83
N SER A 144 3.08 7.57 5.78
CA SER A 144 2.11 8.68 5.71
C SER A 144 0.71 8.24 5.26
N SER A 145 0.32 6.98 5.57
CA SER A 145 -1.00 6.42 5.27
C SER A 145 -1.36 6.51 3.77
N ALA A 146 -2.54 7.04 3.45
CA ALA A 146 -3.02 7.15 2.07
C ALA A 146 -2.09 7.98 1.15
N ALA A 147 -1.33 8.92 1.70
CA ALA A 147 -0.40 9.75 0.93
C ALA A 147 0.83 8.99 0.42
N THR A 148 1.13 7.79 0.94
CA THR A 148 2.32 7.02 0.53
C THR A 148 2.32 6.62 -0.94
N VAL A 149 1.17 6.22 -1.49
CA VAL A 149 1.05 5.79 -2.90
C VAL A 149 1.29 6.94 -3.87
N PRO A 150 0.58 8.09 -3.79
CA PRO A 150 0.85 9.22 -4.66
C PRO A 150 2.27 9.79 -4.47
N THR A 151 2.84 9.73 -3.26
CA THR A 151 4.23 10.16 -3.03
C THR A 151 5.22 9.28 -3.79
N VAL A 152 5.10 7.96 -3.72
CA VAL A 152 5.98 7.04 -4.47
C VAL A 152 5.83 7.24 -5.97
N LEU A 153 4.60 7.38 -6.46
CA LEU A 153 4.33 7.62 -7.87
C LEU A 153 4.98 8.93 -8.35
N ASP A 154 4.81 10.03 -7.61
CA ASP A 154 5.41 11.33 -7.92
C ASP A 154 6.95 11.26 -7.96
N LEU A 155 7.57 10.59 -6.98
CA LEU A 155 9.03 10.42 -6.94
C LEU A 155 9.56 9.64 -8.15
N ILE A 156 8.86 8.59 -8.59
CA ILE A 156 9.24 7.83 -9.77
C ILE A 156 9.10 8.69 -11.03
N MET A 157 7.96 9.38 -11.18
CA MET A 157 7.70 10.24 -12.35
C MET A 157 8.69 11.39 -12.47
N LYS A 158 9.19 11.90 -11.36
CA LYS A 158 10.24 12.95 -11.31
C LYS A 158 11.66 12.43 -11.48
N GLY A 159 11.86 11.10 -11.60
CA GLY A 159 13.18 10.51 -11.65
C GLY A 159 13.97 10.62 -10.33
N ALA A 160 13.28 10.84 -9.21
CA ALA A 160 13.89 10.99 -7.88
C ALA A 160 14.11 9.66 -7.15
N MET A 161 13.91 8.54 -7.84
CA MET A 161 14.16 7.19 -7.32
C MET A 161 15.09 6.45 -8.28
N ASP A 162 16.35 6.26 -7.88
CA ASP A 162 17.35 5.57 -8.68
C ASP A 162 16.88 4.15 -9.07
N GLY A 163 17.06 3.80 -10.35
CA GLY A 163 16.68 2.51 -10.90
C GLY A 163 15.16 2.25 -10.99
N GLN A 164 14.30 3.25 -10.72
CA GLN A 164 12.87 3.13 -10.82
C GLN A 164 12.33 3.98 -11.97
N SER A 165 11.49 3.37 -12.81
CA SER A 165 10.78 4.06 -13.89
C SER A 165 9.40 3.43 -14.09
N ILE A 166 8.43 4.20 -14.53
CA ILE A 166 7.14 3.73 -15.01
C ILE A 166 7.06 4.11 -16.48
N GLN A 167 6.80 3.11 -17.32
CA GLN A 167 6.57 3.33 -18.73
C GLN A 167 5.10 3.69 -18.95
N LYS A 168 4.80 4.47 -19.97
CA LYS A 168 3.43 4.63 -20.43
C LYS A 168 2.97 3.28 -20.97
N GLY A 169 1.86 2.80 -20.45
CA GLY A 169 1.17 1.63 -20.97
C GLY A 169 0.47 1.95 -22.28
#